data_4935a1666f388b420e4bb0350db8c750
#
_entry.id   4935a1666f388b420e4bb0350db8c750
#
_cell.length_a   1.000
_cell.length_b   1.000
_cell.length_c   1.000
_cell.angle_alpha   90.00
_cell.angle_beta   90.00
_cell.angle_gamma   90.00
#
_symmetry.space_group_name_H-M   'P 1'
#
loop_
_entity.id
_entity.type
_entity.pdbx_description
1 polymer ?
#
loop_
_entity_poly.entity_id
_entity_poly.type
_entity_poly.pdbx_seq_one_letter_code
_entity_poly.pdbx_strand_id
1 'polypeptide(L)'
;MTIDNITYAYDRAAHGNGFEEEFMLRPEDRERIDKYGKIGDDLHTDLHECLGHGSGQLAPGVKGDELKSYGSTLEETRADLFGLYYLGDPKMVELGLVPSFDVAKAGYAKYILNGMMTQLARIEPGKNVEESHMRNRKLIAEWCYEQGKADNVIEWRTEQGKTYVVVNDFEKLRELFGRMLREIQRIKSEGDYEAGKAPVSYTHLRAHETTLHL
;
A
#
# COMPACT_ATOMS: atom_id res chain seq x y z
N MET A 1 -15.92 -1.71 11.96
CA MET A 1 -16.17 -0.62 12.96
C MET A 1 -14.89 0.18 13.05
N THR A 2 -14.90 1.40 12.56
CA THR A 2 -13.74 2.30 12.57
C THR A 2 -13.75 3.09 13.89
N ILE A 3 -12.62 3.14 14.59
CA ILE A 3 -12.50 3.88 15.85
C ILE A 3 -11.78 5.21 15.53
N ASP A 4 -12.51 6.12 14.89
CA ASP A 4 -11.97 7.37 14.33
C ASP A 4 -11.27 8.26 15.37
N ASN A 5 -11.76 8.29 16.61
CA ASN A 5 -11.17 9.08 17.68
C ASN A 5 -9.77 8.59 18.09
N ILE A 6 -9.50 7.31 18.03
CA ILE A 6 -8.16 6.74 18.32
C ILE A 6 -7.23 7.05 17.15
N THR A 7 -7.65 6.82 15.92
CA THR A 7 -6.89 7.15 14.71
C THR A 7 -6.52 8.64 14.69
N TYR A 8 -7.49 9.51 14.98
CA TYR A 8 -7.27 10.96 15.08
C TYR A 8 -6.25 11.34 16.17
N ALA A 9 -6.28 10.67 17.32
CA ALA A 9 -5.32 10.92 18.39
C ALA A 9 -3.89 10.51 17.99
N TYR A 10 -3.73 9.39 17.29
CA TYR A 10 -2.44 8.95 16.75
C TYR A 10 -1.91 9.89 15.66
N ASP A 11 -2.76 10.32 14.73
CA ASP A 11 -2.36 11.29 13.70
C ASP A 11 -1.87 12.60 14.31
N ARG A 12 -2.58 13.13 15.30
CA ARG A 12 -2.15 14.34 16.01
C ARG A 12 -0.84 14.16 16.77
N ALA A 13 -0.62 13.00 17.34
CA ALA A 13 0.63 12.69 18.06
C ALA A 13 1.81 12.47 17.08
N ALA A 14 1.53 12.06 15.85
CA ALA A 14 2.56 11.90 14.81
C ALA A 14 2.95 13.23 14.14
N HIS A 15 2.06 14.23 14.13
CA HIS A 15 2.34 15.54 13.54
C HIS A 15 3.49 16.26 14.29
N GLY A 16 4.51 16.65 13.53
CA GLY A 16 5.64 17.41 14.04
C GLY A 16 6.58 16.63 14.95
N ASN A 17 6.53 15.30 14.96
CA ASN A 17 7.44 14.44 15.73
C ASN A 17 8.78 14.16 15.03
N GLY A 18 9.01 14.74 13.84
CA GLY A 18 10.23 14.56 13.05
C GLY A 18 10.26 13.31 12.17
N PHE A 19 9.20 12.49 12.20
CA PHE A 19 9.16 11.24 11.43
C PHE A 19 9.19 11.47 9.92
N GLU A 20 8.41 12.43 9.43
CA GLU A 20 8.36 12.73 7.99
C GLU A 20 9.67 13.38 7.51
N GLU A 21 10.29 14.22 8.33
CA GLU A 21 11.60 14.80 8.07
C GLU A 21 12.71 13.74 8.02
N GLU A 22 12.59 12.71 8.83
CA GLU A 22 13.59 11.63 8.87
C GLU A 22 13.48 10.67 7.70
N PHE A 23 12.27 10.31 7.26
CA PHE A 23 12.05 9.24 6.30
C PHE A 23 11.65 9.72 4.90
N MET A 24 11.26 10.98 4.72
CA MET A 24 10.82 11.52 3.43
C MET A 24 11.81 12.57 2.92
N LEU A 25 12.41 12.27 1.76
CA LEU A 25 13.41 13.13 1.15
C LEU A 25 12.84 14.47 0.68
N ARG A 26 11.70 14.45 -0.02
CA ARG A 26 11.17 15.62 -0.73
C ARG A 26 10.28 16.46 0.18
N PRO A 27 10.58 17.77 0.37
CA PRO A 27 9.72 18.68 1.13
C PRO A 27 8.28 18.74 0.59
N GLU A 28 8.12 18.72 -0.73
CA GLU A 28 6.80 18.76 -1.38
C GLU A 28 5.93 17.54 -1.06
N ASP A 29 6.53 16.37 -0.81
CA ASP A 29 5.78 15.19 -0.39
C ASP A 29 5.32 15.33 1.07
N ARG A 30 6.17 15.89 1.94
CA ARG A 30 5.81 16.20 3.34
C ARG A 30 4.68 17.20 3.43
N GLU A 31 4.79 18.34 2.72
CA GLU A 31 3.73 19.35 2.65
C GLU A 31 2.41 18.78 2.14
N ARG A 32 2.49 17.85 1.18
CA ARG A 32 1.31 17.19 0.63
C ARG A 32 0.66 16.25 1.63
N ILE A 33 1.46 15.51 2.39
CA ILE A 33 0.98 14.62 3.46
C ILE A 33 0.38 15.42 4.60
N ASP A 34 1.04 16.49 5.04
CA ASP A 34 0.53 17.40 6.06
C ASP A 34 -0.88 17.92 5.69
N LYS A 35 -1.04 18.32 4.43
CA LYS A 35 -2.29 18.91 3.95
C LYS A 35 -3.40 17.90 3.68
N TYR A 36 -3.04 16.74 3.14
CA TYR A 36 -4.01 15.81 2.58
C TYR A 36 -3.94 14.39 3.15
N GLY A 37 -2.96 14.09 4.00
CA GLY A 37 -2.74 12.73 4.51
C GLY A 37 -3.97 12.18 5.20
N LYS A 38 -4.61 12.97 6.07
CA LYS A 38 -5.80 12.51 6.80
C LYS A 38 -6.97 12.18 5.86
N ILE A 39 -7.33 13.08 4.95
CA ILE A 39 -8.44 12.82 4.01
C ILE A 39 -8.11 11.65 3.08
N GLY A 40 -6.83 11.48 2.72
CA GLY A 40 -6.36 10.34 1.94
C GLY A 40 -6.52 9.02 2.69
N ASP A 41 -6.12 8.97 3.95
CA ASP A 41 -6.24 7.78 4.80
C ASP A 41 -7.70 7.40 5.08
N ASP A 42 -8.55 8.39 5.41
CA ASP A 42 -9.98 8.19 5.67
C ASP A 42 -10.66 7.61 4.40
N LEU A 43 -10.46 8.24 3.24
CA LEU A 43 -11.07 7.78 1.99
C LEU A 43 -10.49 6.43 1.53
N HIS A 44 -9.18 6.19 1.72
CA HIS A 44 -8.59 4.88 1.45
C HIS A 44 -9.25 3.80 2.29
N THR A 45 -9.46 4.05 3.58
CA THR A 45 -10.14 3.11 4.49
C THR A 45 -11.58 2.84 4.04
N ASP A 46 -12.34 3.88 3.71
CA ASP A 46 -13.71 3.73 3.24
C ASP A 46 -13.78 2.92 1.93
N LEU A 47 -12.87 3.18 1.00
CA LEU A 47 -12.79 2.44 -0.27
C LEU A 47 -12.33 0.99 -0.06
N HIS A 48 -11.40 0.75 0.86
CA HIS A 48 -10.95 -0.58 1.27
C HIS A 48 -12.12 -1.40 1.81
N GLU A 49 -12.90 -0.85 2.74
CA GLU A 49 -14.03 -1.55 3.34
C GLU A 49 -15.21 -1.70 2.36
N CYS A 50 -15.64 -0.58 1.75
CA CYS A 50 -16.87 -0.57 0.95
C CYS A 50 -16.70 -1.19 -0.44
N LEU A 51 -15.63 -0.87 -1.16
CA LEU A 51 -15.34 -1.44 -2.48
C LEU A 51 -14.41 -2.64 -2.41
N GLY A 52 -13.43 -2.63 -1.54
CA GLY A 52 -12.53 -3.74 -1.31
C GLY A 52 -13.31 -4.96 -0.82
N HIS A 53 -13.55 -5.05 0.47
CA HIS A 53 -14.25 -6.19 1.08
C HIS A 53 -15.70 -6.34 0.61
N GLY A 54 -16.38 -5.23 0.33
CA GLY A 54 -17.78 -5.23 -0.11
C GLY A 54 -18.01 -5.69 -1.55
N SER A 55 -16.98 -6.03 -2.32
CA SER A 55 -17.08 -6.39 -3.74
C SER A 55 -16.43 -7.73 -4.08
N GLY A 56 -16.59 -8.12 -5.35
CA GLY A 56 -16.00 -9.32 -5.90
C GLY A 56 -16.98 -10.49 -5.94
N GLN A 57 -16.83 -11.31 -6.97
CA GLN A 57 -17.62 -12.52 -7.17
C GLN A 57 -16.69 -13.70 -7.44
N LEU A 58 -17.05 -14.86 -6.91
CA LEU A 58 -16.38 -16.11 -7.21
C LEU A 58 -16.90 -16.67 -8.54
N ALA A 59 -16.05 -17.35 -9.28
CA ALA A 59 -16.43 -18.08 -10.47
C ALA A 59 -17.33 -19.26 -10.11
N PRO A 60 -18.18 -19.73 -11.04
CA PRO A 60 -19.05 -20.88 -10.79
C PRO A 60 -18.26 -22.11 -10.32
N GLY A 61 -18.65 -22.66 -9.17
CA GLY A 61 -18.02 -23.83 -8.57
C GLY A 61 -16.87 -23.54 -7.59
N VAL A 62 -16.41 -22.31 -7.49
CA VAL A 62 -15.41 -21.88 -6.48
C VAL A 62 -16.10 -21.64 -5.15
N LYS A 63 -15.55 -22.17 -4.06
CA LYS A 63 -16.16 -22.12 -2.71
C LYS A 63 -15.63 -20.96 -1.86
N GLY A 64 -14.45 -20.42 -2.20
CA GLY A 64 -13.80 -19.31 -1.49
C GLY A 64 -12.74 -19.73 -0.47
N ASP A 65 -12.52 -21.03 -0.25
CA ASP A 65 -11.50 -21.58 0.64
C ASP A 65 -10.28 -22.19 -0.09
N GLU A 66 -10.28 -22.15 -1.42
CA GLU A 66 -9.23 -22.71 -2.28
C GLU A 66 -7.84 -22.13 -1.99
N LEU A 67 -7.78 -20.84 -1.64
CA LEU A 67 -6.52 -20.15 -1.37
C LEU A 67 -5.90 -20.48 0.00
N LYS A 68 -6.62 -21.20 0.87
CA LYS A 68 -6.15 -21.70 2.17
C LYS A 68 -5.48 -20.59 3.02
N SER A 69 -4.27 -20.83 3.50
CA SER A 69 -3.51 -19.87 4.33
C SER A 69 -3.12 -18.58 3.63
N TYR A 70 -3.19 -18.51 2.30
CA TYR A 70 -2.89 -17.29 1.53
C TYR A 70 -4.12 -16.39 1.36
N GLY A 71 -5.32 -16.93 1.59
CA GLY A 71 -6.58 -16.23 1.34
C GLY A 71 -6.71 -14.90 2.08
N SER A 72 -6.34 -14.84 3.35
CA SER A 72 -6.42 -13.61 4.15
C SER A 72 -5.50 -12.50 3.61
N THR A 73 -4.21 -12.82 3.37
CA THR A 73 -3.28 -11.83 2.81
C THR A 73 -3.72 -11.34 1.43
N LEU A 74 -4.24 -12.23 0.57
CA LEU A 74 -4.72 -11.86 -0.77
C LEU A 74 -6.01 -11.03 -0.71
N GLU A 75 -6.87 -11.27 0.28
CA GLU A 75 -8.07 -10.44 0.48
C GLU A 75 -7.69 -9.03 0.90
N GLU A 76 -6.81 -8.89 1.89
CA GLU A 76 -6.30 -7.59 2.31
C GLU A 76 -5.56 -6.87 1.16
N THR A 77 -4.76 -7.62 0.37
CA THR A 77 -4.11 -7.07 -0.82
C THR A 77 -5.13 -6.55 -1.84
N ARG A 78 -6.21 -7.28 -2.06
CA ARG A 78 -7.29 -6.88 -2.95
C ARG A 78 -8.00 -5.62 -2.45
N ALA A 79 -8.35 -5.59 -1.18
CA ALA A 79 -9.06 -4.47 -0.57
C ALA A 79 -8.20 -3.19 -0.56
N ASP A 80 -6.93 -3.27 -0.18
CA ASP A 80 -6.00 -2.13 -0.25
C ASP A 80 -5.80 -1.63 -1.68
N LEU A 81 -5.68 -2.53 -2.66
CA LEU A 81 -5.54 -2.15 -4.07
C LEU A 81 -6.81 -1.47 -4.62
N PHE A 82 -8.01 -1.86 -4.17
CA PHE A 82 -9.23 -1.11 -4.47
C PHE A 82 -9.13 0.32 -3.91
N GLY A 83 -8.78 0.45 -2.64
CA GLY A 83 -8.59 1.75 -2.01
C GLY A 83 -7.59 2.63 -2.76
N LEU A 84 -6.39 2.11 -3.01
CA LEU A 84 -5.33 2.82 -3.73
C LEU A 84 -5.73 3.21 -5.15
N TYR A 85 -6.26 2.28 -5.93
CA TYR A 85 -6.60 2.53 -7.33
C TYR A 85 -7.69 3.60 -7.47
N TYR A 86 -8.77 3.50 -6.66
CA TYR A 86 -9.88 4.43 -6.74
C TYR A 86 -9.61 5.76 -6.02
N LEU A 87 -8.75 5.82 -5.01
CA LEU A 87 -8.32 7.09 -4.41
C LEU A 87 -7.78 8.08 -5.46
N GLY A 88 -7.07 7.58 -6.47
CA GLY A 88 -6.56 8.38 -7.59
C GLY A 88 -7.51 8.48 -8.78
N ASP A 89 -8.74 8.02 -8.68
CA ASP A 89 -9.70 8.12 -9.78
C ASP A 89 -10.24 9.56 -9.92
N PRO A 90 -10.25 10.14 -11.14
CA PRO A 90 -10.83 11.46 -11.37
C PRO A 90 -12.27 11.60 -10.85
N LYS A 91 -13.00 10.50 -10.75
CA LYS A 91 -14.36 10.47 -10.20
C LYS A 91 -14.43 10.94 -8.76
N MET A 92 -13.37 10.73 -7.97
CA MET A 92 -13.32 11.20 -6.58
C MET A 92 -13.36 12.73 -6.50
N VAL A 93 -12.69 13.40 -7.44
CA VAL A 93 -12.74 14.87 -7.56
C VAL A 93 -14.10 15.32 -8.09
N GLU A 94 -14.64 14.66 -9.11
CA GLU A 94 -15.94 14.97 -9.69
C GLU A 94 -17.08 14.86 -8.66
N LEU A 95 -17.01 13.86 -7.79
CA LEU A 95 -17.97 13.67 -6.69
C LEU A 95 -17.76 14.61 -5.50
N GLY A 96 -16.68 15.40 -5.50
CA GLY A 96 -16.35 16.31 -4.40
C GLY A 96 -15.82 15.61 -3.15
N LEU A 97 -15.41 14.35 -3.25
CA LEU A 97 -14.85 13.59 -2.13
C LEU A 97 -13.43 14.01 -1.81
N VAL A 98 -12.67 14.44 -2.81
CA VAL A 98 -11.32 15.00 -2.67
C VAL A 98 -11.18 16.27 -3.51
N PRO A 99 -10.32 17.23 -3.10
CA PRO A 99 -10.13 18.49 -3.86
C PRO A 99 -9.30 18.31 -5.14
N SER A 100 -8.41 17.34 -5.18
CA SER A 100 -7.50 17.10 -6.33
C SER A 100 -6.82 15.73 -6.23
N PHE A 101 -6.08 15.36 -7.27
CA PHE A 101 -5.23 14.18 -7.30
C PHE A 101 -4.08 14.21 -6.26
N ASP A 102 -3.77 15.37 -5.69
CA ASP A 102 -2.73 15.48 -4.65
C ASP A 102 -3.06 14.70 -3.38
N VAL A 103 -4.35 14.44 -3.12
CA VAL A 103 -4.77 13.53 -2.05
C VAL A 103 -4.25 12.10 -2.32
N ALA A 104 -4.40 11.62 -3.54
CA ALA A 104 -3.87 10.31 -3.93
C ALA A 104 -2.34 10.28 -3.87
N LYS A 105 -1.66 11.33 -4.32
CA LYS A 105 -0.19 11.41 -4.23
C LYS A 105 0.29 11.33 -2.78
N ALA A 106 -0.39 12.01 -1.85
CA ALA A 106 -0.09 11.93 -0.42
C ALA A 106 -0.25 10.48 0.10
N GLY A 107 -1.40 9.87 -0.18
CA GLY A 107 -1.70 8.48 0.21
C GLY A 107 -0.70 7.48 -0.39
N TYR A 108 -0.36 7.61 -1.67
CA TYR A 108 0.57 6.72 -2.36
C TYR A 108 1.99 6.81 -1.80
N ALA A 109 2.50 8.03 -1.59
CA ALA A 109 3.83 8.23 -1.01
C ALA A 109 3.93 7.60 0.38
N LYS A 110 2.93 7.84 1.23
CA LYS A 110 2.84 7.28 2.59
C LYS A 110 2.72 5.74 2.56
N TYR A 111 1.88 5.20 1.67
CA TYR A 111 1.68 3.75 1.54
C TYR A 111 2.95 3.02 1.09
N ILE A 112 3.62 3.52 0.06
CA ILE A 112 4.86 2.93 -0.47
C ILE A 112 5.99 3.03 0.57
N LEU A 113 6.16 4.18 1.21
CA LEU A 113 7.13 4.37 2.29
C LEU A 113 6.88 3.34 3.42
N ASN A 114 5.63 3.17 3.83
CA ASN A 114 5.28 2.23 4.89
C ASN A 114 5.56 0.79 4.46
N GLY A 115 5.16 0.39 3.26
CA GLY A 115 5.35 -0.96 2.74
C GLY A 115 6.80 -1.37 2.55
N MET A 116 7.65 -0.44 2.12
CA MET A 116 9.04 -0.71 1.80
C MET A 116 10.01 -0.46 2.96
N MET A 117 9.68 0.44 3.90
CA MET A 117 10.64 0.90 4.91
C MET A 117 10.07 0.91 6.33
N THR A 118 9.11 1.79 6.64
CA THR A 118 8.81 2.16 8.01
C THR A 118 8.14 1.06 8.85
N GLN A 119 7.31 0.21 8.25
CA GLN A 119 6.76 -0.94 8.96
C GLN A 119 7.84 -1.99 9.26
N LEU A 120 8.84 -2.14 8.39
CA LEU A 120 9.91 -3.13 8.53
C LEU A 120 10.87 -2.77 9.68
N ALA A 121 11.05 -1.48 9.97
CA ALA A 121 11.84 -1.01 11.12
C ALA A 121 11.29 -1.46 12.47
N ARG A 122 10.03 -1.89 12.54
CA ARG A 122 9.38 -2.41 13.77
C ARG A 122 9.56 -3.90 13.97
N ILE A 123 10.14 -4.60 12.99
CA ILE A 123 10.33 -6.05 13.02
C ILE A 123 11.77 -6.35 13.40
N GLU A 124 11.96 -7.23 14.38
CA GLU A 124 13.30 -7.70 14.73
C GLU A 124 14.01 -8.33 13.52
N PRO A 125 15.28 -8.01 13.29
CA PRO A 125 16.05 -8.61 12.20
C PRO A 125 15.97 -10.14 12.21
N GLY A 126 15.62 -10.74 11.06
CA GLY A 126 15.48 -12.19 10.90
C GLY A 126 14.12 -12.77 11.25
N LYS A 127 13.18 -11.97 11.74
CA LYS A 127 11.79 -12.40 11.94
C LYS A 127 10.97 -12.22 10.66
N ASN A 128 9.94 -13.04 10.52
CA ASN A 128 8.98 -12.94 9.42
C ASN A 128 7.96 -11.84 9.69
N VAL A 129 7.45 -11.24 8.63
CA VAL A 129 6.26 -10.39 8.68
C VAL A 129 5.05 -11.31 8.88
N GLU A 130 4.48 -11.35 10.08
CA GLU A 130 3.40 -12.29 10.42
C GLU A 130 2.00 -11.72 10.22
N GLU A 131 1.85 -10.40 10.37
CA GLU A 131 0.58 -9.71 10.33
C GLU A 131 0.12 -9.47 8.87
N SER A 132 -1.14 -9.77 8.55
CA SER A 132 -1.68 -9.76 7.18
C SER A 132 -1.59 -8.39 6.50
N HIS A 133 -1.88 -7.31 7.23
CA HIS A 133 -1.80 -5.95 6.68
C HIS A 133 -0.37 -5.51 6.40
N MET A 134 0.59 -5.96 7.20
CA MET A 134 2.01 -5.68 6.93
C MET A 134 2.50 -6.46 5.71
N ARG A 135 2.03 -7.70 5.55
CA ARG A 135 2.35 -8.54 4.39
C ARG A 135 1.80 -7.96 3.11
N ASN A 136 0.52 -7.54 3.11
CA ASN A 136 -0.09 -6.99 1.92
C ASN A 136 0.58 -5.68 1.48
N ARG A 137 0.89 -4.78 2.41
CA ARG A 137 1.59 -3.51 2.10
C ARG A 137 2.97 -3.77 1.51
N LYS A 138 3.73 -4.68 2.10
CA LYS A 138 5.03 -5.09 1.56
C LYS A 138 4.86 -5.68 0.16
N LEU A 139 3.93 -6.60 -0.02
CA LEU A 139 3.65 -7.24 -1.30
C LEU A 139 3.33 -6.21 -2.40
N ILE A 140 2.40 -5.29 -2.13
CA ILE A 140 2.00 -4.27 -3.10
C ILE A 140 3.18 -3.35 -3.42
N ALA A 141 3.87 -2.85 -2.40
CA ALA A 141 4.95 -1.89 -2.58
C ALA A 141 6.14 -2.49 -3.35
N GLU A 142 6.58 -3.69 -2.98
CA GLU A 142 7.68 -4.39 -3.67
C GLU A 142 7.31 -4.79 -5.10
N TRP A 143 6.09 -5.28 -5.31
CA TRP A 143 5.62 -5.62 -6.66
C TRP A 143 5.60 -4.37 -7.55
N CYS A 144 5.08 -3.25 -7.07
CA CYS A 144 5.08 -1.99 -7.81
C CYS A 144 6.51 -1.48 -8.09
N TYR A 145 7.42 -1.60 -7.11
CA TYR A 145 8.82 -1.28 -7.32
C TYR A 145 9.42 -2.11 -8.44
N GLU A 146 9.28 -3.44 -8.40
CA GLU A 146 9.84 -4.34 -9.41
C GLU A 146 9.22 -4.10 -10.80
N GLN A 147 7.91 -3.95 -10.89
CA GLN A 147 7.22 -3.73 -12.18
C GLN A 147 7.44 -2.32 -12.75
N GLY A 148 7.70 -1.35 -11.90
CA GLY A 148 7.94 0.04 -12.27
C GLY A 148 9.40 0.41 -12.54
N LYS A 149 10.35 -0.54 -12.39
CA LYS A 149 11.80 -0.28 -12.54
C LYS A 149 12.20 0.35 -13.88
N ALA A 150 11.64 -0.15 -14.97
CA ALA A 150 11.98 0.33 -16.30
C ALA A 150 11.64 1.82 -16.51
N ASP A 151 10.62 2.29 -15.84
CA ASP A 151 10.12 3.67 -15.87
C ASP A 151 10.56 4.50 -14.66
N ASN A 152 11.35 3.92 -13.75
CA ASN A 152 11.79 4.54 -12.51
C ASN A 152 10.62 5.12 -11.69
N VAL A 153 9.51 4.35 -11.58
CA VAL A 153 8.29 4.79 -10.87
C VAL A 153 8.55 4.98 -9.38
N ILE A 154 9.29 4.05 -8.78
CA ILE A 154 9.72 4.09 -7.37
C ILE A 154 11.24 3.93 -7.37
N GLU A 155 11.91 4.69 -6.53
CA GLU A 155 13.37 4.73 -6.46
C GLU A 155 13.85 4.62 -5.01
N TRP A 156 14.89 3.80 -4.79
CA TRP A 156 15.73 3.89 -3.61
C TRP A 156 16.80 4.94 -3.85
N ARG A 157 16.79 6.03 -3.09
CA ARG A 157 17.74 7.13 -3.23
C ARG A 157 18.54 7.33 -1.96
N THR A 158 19.87 7.39 -2.09
CA THR A 158 20.76 7.69 -0.96
C THR A 158 21.24 9.12 -1.06
N GLU A 159 20.99 9.91 -0.03
CA GLU A 159 21.49 11.27 0.12
C GLU A 159 22.03 11.49 1.53
N GLN A 160 23.21 12.09 1.62
CA GLN A 160 23.90 12.39 2.91
C GLN A 160 24.04 11.18 3.85
N GLY A 161 24.22 9.98 3.28
CA GLY A 161 24.36 8.73 4.04
C GLY A 161 23.04 8.09 4.51
N LYS A 162 21.90 8.70 4.21
CA LYS A 162 20.57 8.15 4.49
C LYS A 162 19.94 7.61 3.22
N THR A 163 19.16 6.56 3.35
CA THR A 163 18.43 5.93 2.23
C THR A 163 16.93 6.23 2.34
N TYR A 164 16.34 6.63 1.23
CA TYR A 164 14.94 7.03 1.10
C TYR A 164 14.23 6.23 0.03
N VAL A 165 12.92 6.06 0.20
CA VAL A 165 12.03 5.57 -0.86
C VAL A 165 11.30 6.77 -1.47
N VAL A 166 11.39 6.92 -2.78
CA VAL A 166 10.83 8.07 -3.50
C VAL A 166 9.91 7.60 -4.61
N VAL A 167 8.71 8.15 -4.67
CA VAL A 167 7.79 7.92 -5.80
C VAL A 167 8.02 9.03 -6.83
N ASN A 168 8.44 8.65 -8.04
CA ASN A 168 8.73 9.57 -9.12
C ASN A 168 7.54 9.79 -10.07
N ASP A 169 6.69 8.79 -10.25
CA ASP A 169 5.55 8.85 -11.16
C ASP A 169 4.29 8.26 -10.49
N PHE A 170 3.42 9.12 -10.00
CA PHE A 170 2.21 8.74 -9.29
C PHE A 170 1.11 8.20 -10.22
N GLU A 171 1.07 8.65 -11.48
CA GLU A 171 0.08 8.19 -12.44
C GLU A 171 0.40 6.76 -12.88
N LYS A 172 1.67 6.49 -13.22
CA LYS A 172 2.13 5.13 -13.50
C LYS A 172 2.00 4.22 -12.29
N LEU A 173 2.23 4.72 -11.07
CA LEU A 173 2.01 3.93 -9.86
C LEU A 173 0.54 3.51 -9.74
N ARG A 174 -0.41 4.41 -10.03
CA ARG A 174 -1.83 4.07 -10.08
C ARG A 174 -2.14 2.99 -11.12
N GLU A 175 -1.53 3.06 -12.31
CA GLU A 175 -1.66 2.03 -13.34
C GLU A 175 -1.15 0.66 -12.85
N LEU A 176 -0.03 0.65 -12.12
CA LEU A 176 0.51 -0.57 -11.51
C LEU A 176 -0.45 -1.16 -10.48
N PHE A 177 -1.04 -0.32 -9.61
CA PHE A 177 -2.10 -0.79 -8.70
C PHE A 177 -3.25 -1.44 -9.44
N GLY A 178 -3.73 -0.84 -10.52
CA GLY A 178 -4.82 -1.41 -11.35
C GLY A 178 -4.44 -2.73 -12.02
N ARG A 179 -3.19 -2.87 -12.47
CA ARG A 179 -2.69 -4.13 -13.05
C ARG A 179 -2.63 -5.24 -12.00
N MET A 180 -2.09 -4.94 -10.82
CA MET A 180 -2.01 -5.89 -9.72
C MET A 180 -3.40 -6.27 -9.21
N LEU A 181 -4.30 -5.29 -9.04
CA LEU A 181 -5.69 -5.52 -8.63
C LEU A 181 -6.41 -6.51 -9.55
N ARG A 182 -6.25 -6.36 -10.86
CA ARG A 182 -6.85 -7.28 -11.84
C ARG A 182 -6.38 -8.71 -11.64
N GLU A 183 -5.09 -8.91 -11.40
CA GLU A 183 -4.54 -10.25 -11.21
C GLU A 183 -4.96 -10.85 -9.86
N ILE A 184 -4.90 -10.08 -8.77
CA ILE A 184 -5.36 -10.55 -7.45
C ILE A 184 -6.85 -10.89 -7.47
N GLN A 185 -7.67 -10.07 -8.15
CA GLN A 185 -9.09 -10.34 -8.33
C GLN A 185 -9.33 -11.64 -9.13
N ARG A 186 -8.57 -11.88 -10.20
CA ARG A 186 -8.63 -13.14 -10.95
C ARG A 186 -8.30 -14.34 -10.08
N ILE A 187 -7.15 -14.30 -9.40
CA ILE A 187 -6.70 -15.36 -8.50
C ILE A 187 -7.78 -15.72 -7.48
N LYS A 188 -8.37 -14.70 -6.89
CA LYS A 188 -9.39 -14.90 -5.86
C LYS A 188 -10.70 -15.43 -6.44
N SER A 189 -11.15 -14.87 -7.56
CA SER A 189 -12.39 -15.29 -8.23
C SER A 189 -12.33 -16.74 -8.73
N GLU A 190 -11.18 -17.17 -9.22
CA GLU A 190 -10.97 -18.51 -9.78
C GLU A 190 -10.49 -19.54 -8.73
N GLY A 191 -10.13 -19.09 -7.53
CA GLY A 191 -9.54 -19.96 -6.51
C GLY A 191 -8.17 -20.52 -6.90
N ASP A 192 -7.40 -19.76 -7.69
CA ASP A 192 -6.10 -20.18 -8.24
C ASP A 192 -5.03 -20.21 -7.14
N TYR A 193 -4.95 -21.35 -6.46
CA TYR A 193 -4.03 -21.57 -5.36
C TYR A 193 -2.56 -21.38 -5.73
N GLU A 194 -2.13 -21.90 -6.86
CA GLU A 194 -0.71 -21.86 -7.27
C GLU A 194 -0.29 -20.42 -7.62
N ALA A 195 -1.13 -19.66 -8.32
CA ALA A 195 -0.89 -18.25 -8.58
C ALA A 195 -0.95 -17.40 -7.30
N GLY A 196 -1.84 -17.74 -6.36
CA GLY A 196 -1.96 -17.04 -5.08
C GLY A 196 -0.79 -17.30 -4.12
N LYS A 197 -0.22 -18.49 -4.18
CA LYS A 197 0.93 -18.87 -3.37
C LYS A 197 2.18 -18.08 -3.73
N ALA A 198 2.45 -17.87 -5.01
CA ALA A 198 3.69 -17.26 -5.51
C ALA A 198 3.96 -15.87 -4.90
N PRO A 199 3.07 -14.87 -5.01
CA PRO A 199 3.31 -13.54 -4.48
C PRO A 199 3.40 -13.52 -2.95
N VAL A 200 2.54 -14.28 -2.25
CA VAL A 200 2.54 -14.30 -0.78
C VAL A 200 3.76 -15.02 -0.22
N SER A 201 4.24 -16.05 -0.89
CA SER A 201 5.50 -16.72 -0.50
C SER A 201 6.72 -15.83 -0.69
N TYR A 202 6.67 -14.92 -1.67
CA TYR A 202 7.72 -13.93 -1.88
C TYR A 202 7.78 -12.92 -0.72
N THR A 203 6.66 -12.57 -0.11
CA THR A 203 6.61 -11.69 1.08
C THR A 203 7.04 -12.38 2.37
N HIS A 204 7.21 -13.69 2.38
CA HIS A 204 7.88 -14.40 3.48
C HIS A 204 9.40 -14.19 3.46
N LEU A 205 9.94 -13.56 2.41
CA LEU A 205 11.31 -13.11 2.40
C LEU A 205 11.55 -12.15 3.55
N ARG A 206 12.52 -12.49 4.32
CA ARG A 206 12.99 -11.91 5.58
C ARG A 206 13.06 -10.39 5.49
N ALA A 207 12.82 -9.71 6.59
CA ALA A 207 13.18 -8.30 6.83
C ALA A 207 14.66 -7.97 6.53
N HIS A 208 15.45 -8.95 6.10
CA HIS A 208 16.88 -8.91 5.92
C HIS A 208 17.39 -8.55 4.52
N GLU A 209 16.57 -8.60 3.47
CA GLU A 209 17.07 -8.26 2.14
C GLU A 209 17.00 -6.77 1.82
N THR A 210 16.33 -6.00 2.64
CA THR A 210 16.50 -4.56 2.66
C THR A 210 17.70 -4.26 3.56
N THR A 211 18.89 -4.22 2.99
CA THR A 211 20.09 -3.74 3.69
C THR A 211 19.92 -2.24 3.93
N LEU A 212 19.08 -1.90 4.88
CA LEU A 212 19.06 -0.58 5.47
C LEU A 212 20.28 -0.51 6.35
N HIS A 213 21.35 0.06 5.84
CA HIS A 213 22.36 0.65 6.68
C HIS A 213 21.71 1.90 7.32
N LEU A 214 21.11 1.70 8.50
CA LEU A 214 20.78 2.77 9.42
C LEU A 214 22.05 3.33 10.01
#